data_68a82c8c2cafe7fe1bf440e34bba940d
#
_entry.id   68a82c8c2cafe7fe1bf440e34bba940d
#
_cell.length_a   1.000
_cell.length_b   1.000
_cell.length_c   1.000
_cell.angle_alpha   90.00
_cell.angle_beta   90.00
_cell.angle_gamma   90.00
#
_symmetry.space_group_name_H-M   'P 1'
#
loop_
_entity.id
_entity.type
_entity.pdbx_description
1 polymer ?
#
loop_
_entity_poly.entity_id
_entity_poly.type
_entity_poly.pdbx_seq_one_letter_code
_entity_poly.pdbx_strand_id
1 'polypeptide(L)'
;MQVNQPFYFASMKDSVEDKGTTDYLRLVAEKVGIESRHIDIEDIGLTSDGRFVDLEDRWIPHLFKLHAWEFIFHEPFGTAIAQCDTQFFEPAWKAILSNKGILPLLWEFNQGHPNLLASHLDTDPGKAVPKGWVRKPFFSREGANIELQTADG
;
A
#
# COMPACT_ATOMS: atom_id res chain seq x y z
N MET A 1 28.47 15.67 11.04
CA MET A 1 28.59 14.70 9.93
C MET A 1 27.29 13.93 9.90
N GLN A 2 26.37 14.25 8.98
CA GLN A 2 25.19 13.40 8.79
C GLN A 2 25.73 12.10 8.18
N VAL A 3 25.62 11.01 8.93
CA VAL A 3 25.82 9.67 8.37
C VAL A 3 24.74 9.50 7.31
N ASN A 4 25.15 9.36 6.05
CA ASN A 4 24.22 9.16 4.96
C ASN A 4 23.58 7.77 5.18
N GLN A 5 22.35 7.75 5.69
CA GLN A 5 21.65 6.51 5.96
C GLN A 5 21.07 5.97 4.65
N PRO A 6 21.23 4.66 4.39
CA PRO A 6 20.76 4.07 3.15
C PRO A 6 19.23 4.10 3.08
N PHE A 7 18.74 4.27 1.85
CA PHE A 7 17.33 4.17 1.53
C PHE A 7 17.04 2.81 0.89
N TYR A 8 16.16 2.03 1.50
CA TYR A 8 15.78 0.72 1.00
C TYR A 8 14.56 0.80 0.10
N PHE A 9 14.59 0.03 -0.97
CA PHE A 9 13.46 -0.16 -1.89
C PHE A 9 13.07 -1.63 -1.86
N ALA A 10 11.82 -1.90 -1.50
CA ALA A 10 11.33 -3.26 -1.31
C ALA A 10 10.21 -3.62 -2.27
N SER A 11 10.27 -4.83 -2.81
CA SER A 11 9.25 -5.45 -3.65
C SER A 11 9.05 -6.91 -3.26
N MET A 12 7.96 -7.52 -3.72
CA MET A 12 7.75 -8.96 -3.57
C MET A 12 8.79 -9.74 -4.38
N LYS A 13 9.30 -10.82 -3.82
CA LYS A 13 10.39 -11.62 -4.38
C LYS A 13 10.06 -12.19 -5.77
N ASP A 14 8.85 -12.68 -5.94
CA ASP A 14 8.41 -13.34 -7.16
C ASP A 14 7.76 -12.41 -8.19
N SER A 15 7.72 -11.09 -7.92
CA SER A 15 7.16 -10.09 -8.83
C SER A 15 8.23 -9.39 -9.66
N VAL A 16 8.42 -9.84 -10.90
CA VAL A 16 9.36 -9.22 -11.86
C VAL A 16 8.98 -7.76 -12.15
N GLU A 17 7.68 -7.46 -12.24
CA GLU A 17 7.18 -6.11 -12.51
C GLU A 17 7.47 -5.17 -11.34
N ASP A 18 7.16 -5.58 -10.11
CA ASP A 18 7.43 -4.79 -8.91
C ASP A 18 8.92 -4.54 -8.72
N LYS A 19 9.72 -5.59 -8.95
CA LYS A 19 11.19 -5.47 -8.91
C LYS A 19 11.70 -4.47 -9.94
N GLY A 20 11.21 -4.52 -11.18
CA GLY A 20 11.56 -3.55 -12.22
C GLY A 20 11.23 -2.12 -11.84
N THR A 21 10.07 -1.91 -11.20
CA THR A 21 9.65 -0.61 -10.69
C THR A 21 10.55 -0.10 -9.57
N THR A 22 10.86 -0.95 -8.58
CA THR A 22 11.75 -0.58 -7.47
C THR A 22 13.17 -0.36 -7.92
N ASP A 23 13.70 -1.14 -8.86
CA ASP A 23 15.03 -0.96 -9.43
C ASP A 23 15.14 0.37 -10.20
N TYR A 24 14.10 0.75 -10.95
CA TYR A 24 14.04 2.05 -11.61
C TYR A 24 14.10 3.22 -10.59
N LEU A 25 13.29 3.15 -9.54
CA LEU A 25 13.29 4.17 -8.49
C LEU A 25 14.63 4.26 -7.76
N ARG A 26 15.29 3.11 -7.52
CA ARG A 26 16.66 3.06 -6.98
C ARG A 26 17.65 3.81 -7.86
N LEU A 27 17.66 3.52 -9.16
CA LEU A 27 18.54 4.20 -10.12
C LEU A 27 18.32 5.72 -10.14
N VAL A 28 17.07 6.17 -9.99
CA VAL A 28 16.76 7.60 -9.87
C VAL A 28 17.31 8.19 -8.58
N ALA A 29 17.16 7.49 -7.45
CA ALA A 29 17.70 7.92 -6.16
C ALA A 29 19.25 8.02 -6.19
N GLU A 30 19.92 7.03 -6.76
CA GLU A 30 21.38 7.02 -6.92
C GLU A 30 21.89 8.19 -7.77
N LYS A 31 21.17 8.58 -8.83
CA LYS A 31 21.53 9.73 -9.68
C LYS A 31 21.54 11.06 -8.93
N VAL A 32 20.80 11.18 -7.84
CA VAL A 32 20.80 12.38 -6.99
C VAL A 32 21.63 12.19 -5.72
N GLY A 33 22.45 11.14 -5.65
CA GLY A 33 23.41 10.92 -4.58
C GLY A 33 22.84 10.25 -3.32
N ILE A 34 21.66 9.63 -3.40
CA ILE A 34 21.10 8.84 -2.29
C ILE A 34 21.69 7.43 -2.34
N GLU A 35 22.34 6.99 -1.25
CA GLU A 35 22.73 5.58 -1.11
C GLU A 35 21.47 4.72 -1.08
N SER A 36 21.31 3.81 -2.03
CA SER A 36 20.13 2.98 -2.13
C SER A 36 20.46 1.49 -2.06
N ARG A 37 19.52 0.71 -1.52
CA ARG A 37 19.59 -0.76 -1.42
C ARG A 37 18.27 -1.38 -1.84
N HIS A 38 18.34 -2.54 -2.48
CA HIS A 38 17.16 -3.36 -2.71
C HIS A 38 17.04 -4.41 -1.59
N ILE A 39 15.79 -4.75 -1.25
CA ILE A 39 15.46 -5.88 -0.37
C ILE A 39 14.14 -6.49 -0.83
N ASP A 40 14.01 -7.81 -0.75
CA ASP A 40 12.71 -8.43 -0.95
C ASP A 40 11.87 -8.26 0.34
N ILE A 41 10.56 -8.07 0.21
CA ILE A 41 9.64 -7.87 1.35
C ILE A 41 9.77 -9.02 2.36
N GLU A 42 9.89 -10.23 1.84
CA GLU A 42 9.99 -11.48 2.61
C GLU A 42 11.32 -11.61 3.38
N ASP A 43 12.33 -10.84 2.99
CA ASP A 43 13.67 -10.85 3.59
C ASP A 43 13.84 -9.76 4.66
N ILE A 44 12.78 -8.97 4.92
CA ILE A 44 12.79 -7.97 6.00
C ILE A 44 12.60 -8.66 7.35
N GLY A 45 13.61 -8.56 8.20
CA GLY A 45 13.58 -9.07 9.57
C GLY A 45 13.04 -8.06 10.59
N LEU A 46 12.59 -8.55 11.74
CA LEU A 46 12.24 -7.75 12.91
C LEU A 46 13.02 -8.25 14.12
N THR A 47 13.80 -7.38 14.73
CA THR A 47 14.56 -7.69 15.95
C THR A 47 13.65 -7.73 17.18
N SER A 48 14.13 -8.31 18.27
CA SER A 48 13.37 -8.40 19.53
C SER A 48 13.09 -7.02 20.17
N ASP A 49 13.87 -5.99 19.84
CA ASP A 49 13.65 -4.61 20.26
C ASP A 49 12.82 -3.78 19.26
N GLY A 50 12.21 -4.45 18.24
CA GLY A 50 11.24 -3.83 17.33
C GLY A 50 11.82 -3.07 16.15
N ARG A 51 13.08 -3.31 15.78
CA ARG A 51 13.71 -2.68 14.61
C ARG A 51 13.59 -3.54 13.37
N PHE A 52 13.26 -2.95 12.25
CA PHE A 52 13.32 -3.61 10.95
C PHE A 52 14.78 -3.67 10.47
N VAL A 53 15.20 -4.85 10.02
CA VAL A 53 16.57 -5.16 9.59
C VAL A 53 16.58 -5.92 8.27
N ASP A 54 17.72 -5.85 7.57
CA ASP A 54 17.98 -6.65 6.37
C ASP A 54 18.61 -8.02 6.74
N LEU A 55 18.97 -8.80 5.71
CA LEU A 55 19.55 -10.14 5.90
C LEU A 55 20.93 -10.16 6.61
N GLU A 56 21.60 -9.03 6.71
CA GLU A 56 22.86 -8.88 7.45
C GLU A 56 22.66 -8.17 8.81
N ASP A 57 21.45 -8.21 9.33
CA ASP A 57 21.07 -7.56 10.60
C ASP A 57 21.32 -6.04 10.64
N ARG A 58 21.41 -5.37 9.49
CA ARG A 58 21.55 -3.92 9.42
C ARG A 58 20.20 -3.26 9.52
N TRP A 59 20.07 -2.26 10.38
CA TRP A 59 18.85 -1.48 10.53
C TRP A 59 18.43 -0.81 9.21
N ILE A 60 17.12 -0.84 8.93
CA ILE A 60 16.48 -0.19 7.80
C ILE A 60 15.89 1.16 8.25
N PRO A 61 16.60 2.27 8.03
CA PRO A 61 16.13 3.60 8.48
C PRO A 61 15.02 4.17 7.62
N HIS A 62 15.09 3.96 6.30
CA HIS A 62 14.14 4.47 5.31
C HIS A 62 13.74 3.35 4.36
N LEU A 63 12.44 3.14 4.19
CA LEU A 63 11.91 2.05 3.38
C LEU A 63 10.79 2.52 2.46
N PHE A 64 11.04 2.53 1.14
CA PHE A 64 9.98 2.48 0.14
C PHE A 64 9.56 1.04 -0.08
N LYS A 65 8.28 0.75 0.03
CA LYS A 65 7.74 -0.59 -0.19
C LYS A 65 6.69 -0.60 -1.29
N LEU A 66 6.89 -1.40 -2.29
CA LEU A 66 5.89 -1.66 -3.32
C LEU A 66 5.03 -2.87 -2.91
N HIS A 67 4.33 -2.73 -1.80
CA HIS A 67 3.41 -3.72 -1.25
C HIS A 67 2.30 -3.00 -0.48
N ALA A 68 1.09 -3.50 -0.56
CA ALA A 68 -0.06 -2.81 0.00
C ALA A 68 -0.10 -2.87 1.53
N TRP A 69 -0.47 -1.76 2.17
CA TRP A 69 -0.57 -1.67 3.62
C TRP A 69 -1.56 -2.67 4.21
N GLU A 70 -2.67 -2.92 3.51
CA GLU A 70 -3.68 -3.88 3.96
C GLU A 70 -3.13 -5.30 4.14
N PHE A 71 -2.13 -5.71 3.35
CA PHE A 71 -1.44 -6.99 3.55
C PHE A 71 -0.46 -6.92 4.72
N ILE A 72 0.35 -5.87 4.77
CA ILE A 72 1.37 -5.68 5.80
C ILE A 72 0.76 -5.65 7.21
N PHE A 73 -0.41 -5.03 7.39
CA PHE A 73 -1.09 -4.99 8.68
C PHE A 73 -1.57 -6.36 9.18
N HIS A 74 -1.75 -7.33 8.30
CA HIS A 74 -2.11 -8.70 8.66
C HIS A 74 -0.90 -9.61 8.92
N GLU A 75 0.31 -9.14 8.61
CA GLU A 75 1.53 -9.88 8.92
C GLU A 75 1.87 -9.83 10.42
N PRO A 76 2.58 -10.83 10.96
CA PRO A 76 2.94 -10.86 12.38
C PRO A 76 3.69 -9.62 12.86
N PHE A 77 4.47 -8.98 12.00
CA PHE A 77 5.23 -7.76 12.29
C PHE A 77 4.41 -6.47 12.10
N GLY A 78 3.16 -6.55 11.63
CA GLY A 78 2.32 -5.37 11.35
C GLY A 78 2.13 -4.46 12.57
N THR A 79 2.07 -5.03 13.77
CA THR A 79 1.95 -4.29 15.03
C THR A 79 3.20 -3.47 15.38
N ALA A 80 4.38 -3.87 14.91
CA ALA A 80 5.63 -3.16 15.17
C ALA A 80 5.74 -1.84 14.39
N ILE A 81 5.01 -1.68 13.28
CA ILE A 81 5.08 -0.50 12.41
C ILE A 81 4.78 0.80 13.16
N ALA A 82 3.82 0.76 14.10
CA ALA A 82 3.43 1.95 14.85
C ALA A 82 4.48 2.41 15.88
N GLN A 83 5.45 1.56 16.21
CA GLN A 83 6.44 1.80 17.28
C GLN A 83 7.88 1.78 16.78
N CYS A 84 8.11 1.43 15.51
CA CYS A 84 9.47 1.33 14.95
C CYS A 84 10.04 2.70 14.56
N ASP A 85 11.37 2.76 14.50
CA ASP A 85 12.12 3.94 14.04
C ASP A 85 12.32 3.98 12.52
N THR A 86 11.80 3.00 11.78
CA THR A 86 11.86 2.96 10.31
C THR A 86 10.86 3.93 9.71
N GLN A 87 11.34 4.84 8.86
CA GLN A 87 10.48 5.76 8.11
C GLN A 87 9.99 5.08 6.84
N PHE A 88 8.70 4.77 6.78
CA PHE A 88 8.06 4.19 5.60
C PHE A 88 7.64 5.26 4.58
N PHE A 89 7.90 4.98 3.31
CA PHE A 89 7.43 5.71 2.14
C PHE A 89 6.51 4.77 1.32
N GLU A 90 5.28 4.99 1.30
CA GLU A 90 4.44 6.00 1.97
C GLU A 90 4.14 5.62 3.44
N PRO A 91 3.79 6.61 4.29
CA PRO A 91 3.48 6.33 5.69
C PRO A 91 2.18 5.52 5.83
N ALA A 92 2.09 4.74 6.91
CA ALA A 92 1.01 3.76 7.15
C ALA A 92 -0.41 4.36 7.16
N TRP A 93 -0.59 5.61 7.60
CA TRP A 93 -1.91 6.26 7.61
C TRP A 93 -2.51 6.43 6.20
N LYS A 94 -1.70 6.43 5.15
CA LYS A 94 -2.18 6.48 3.77
C LYS A 94 -2.92 5.22 3.32
N ALA A 95 -2.93 4.14 4.11
CA ALA A 95 -3.80 2.98 3.89
C ALA A 95 -5.28 3.37 3.77
N ILE A 96 -5.69 4.46 4.42
CA ILE A 96 -7.05 5.02 4.29
C ILE A 96 -7.37 5.34 2.82
N LEU A 97 -6.39 5.82 2.05
CA LEU A 97 -6.59 6.20 0.64
C LEU A 97 -6.72 4.99 -0.30
N SER A 98 -6.23 3.83 0.09
CA SER A 98 -6.39 2.58 -0.68
C SER A 98 -7.68 1.83 -0.34
N ASN A 99 -8.37 2.21 0.72
CA ASN A 99 -9.66 1.66 1.11
C ASN A 99 -10.79 2.36 0.36
N LYS A 100 -11.56 1.60 -0.43
CA LYS A 100 -12.70 2.15 -1.21
C LYS A 100 -13.83 2.72 -0.36
N GLY A 101 -13.86 2.40 0.94
CA GLY A 101 -14.79 3.01 1.91
C GLY A 101 -14.63 4.53 2.06
N ILE A 102 -13.51 5.10 1.61
CA ILE A 102 -13.35 6.56 1.56
C ILE A 102 -14.29 7.22 0.54
N LEU A 103 -14.68 6.52 -0.53
CA LEU A 103 -15.52 7.08 -1.60
C LEU A 103 -16.92 7.50 -1.12
N PRO A 104 -17.65 6.68 -0.34
CA PRO A 104 -18.91 7.11 0.28
C PRO A 104 -18.78 8.34 1.16
N LEU A 105 -17.71 8.45 1.94
CA LEU A 105 -17.44 9.62 2.78
C LEU A 105 -17.17 10.87 1.95
N LEU A 106 -16.33 10.74 0.92
CA LEU A 106 -16.07 11.85 0.00
C LEU A 106 -17.36 12.32 -0.69
N TRP A 107 -18.21 11.38 -1.12
CA TRP A 107 -19.51 11.71 -1.72
C TRP A 107 -20.45 12.41 -0.74
N GLU A 108 -20.53 11.94 0.50
CA GLU A 108 -21.36 12.56 1.54
C GLU A 108 -21.01 14.04 1.76
N PHE A 109 -19.71 14.35 1.83
CA PHE A 109 -19.24 15.72 2.05
C PHE A 109 -19.18 16.59 0.80
N ASN A 110 -19.22 15.99 -0.40
CA ASN A 110 -19.00 16.73 -1.66
C ASN A 110 -19.98 16.29 -2.75
N GLN A 111 -21.28 16.16 -2.41
CA GLN A 111 -22.30 15.77 -3.38
C GLN A 111 -22.33 16.73 -4.58
N GLY A 112 -22.38 16.18 -5.78
CA GLY A 112 -22.40 16.96 -7.02
C GLY A 112 -21.03 17.44 -7.50
N HIS A 113 -19.93 17.09 -6.83
CA HIS A 113 -18.59 17.42 -7.32
C HIS A 113 -18.32 16.72 -8.67
N PRO A 114 -17.84 17.45 -9.71
CA PRO A 114 -17.72 16.90 -11.09
C PRO A 114 -16.80 15.70 -11.22
N ASN A 115 -15.85 15.51 -10.31
CA ASN A 115 -14.90 14.41 -10.33
C ASN A 115 -15.25 13.27 -9.36
N LEU A 116 -16.44 13.29 -8.73
CA LEU A 116 -16.93 12.24 -7.85
C LEU A 116 -18.19 11.61 -8.42
N LEU A 117 -18.19 10.28 -8.46
CA LEU A 117 -19.41 9.51 -8.69
C LEU A 117 -20.14 9.29 -7.38
N ALA A 118 -21.47 9.23 -7.45
CA ALA A 118 -22.31 8.85 -6.32
C ALA A 118 -21.81 7.51 -5.74
N SER A 119 -21.55 7.49 -4.45
CA SER A 119 -21.01 6.31 -3.77
C SER A 119 -21.70 6.14 -2.41
N HIS A 120 -22.03 4.90 -2.07
CA HIS A 120 -22.75 4.57 -0.84
C HIS A 120 -22.14 3.32 -0.21
N LEU A 121 -22.22 3.21 1.12
CA LEU A 121 -21.91 1.95 1.79
C LEU A 121 -23.03 0.96 1.50
N ASP A 122 -22.68 -0.24 1.07
CA ASP A 122 -23.64 -1.32 0.90
C ASP A 122 -23.92 -1.97 2.26
N THR A 123 -25.13 -1.79 2.74
CA THR A 123 -25.60 -2.33 4.03
C THR A 123 -26.31 -3.66 3.90
N ASP A 124 -26.52 -4.15 2.68
CA ASP A 124 -27.23 -5.41 2.41
C ASP A 124 -26.54 -6.17 1.25
N PRO A 125 -25.40 -6.83 1.51
CA PRO A 125 -24.64 -7.53 0.46
C PRO A 125 -25.38 -8.73 -0.17
N GLY A 126 -26.50 -9.16 0.43
CA GLY A 126 -27.36 -10.21 -0.13
C GLY A 126 -28.29 -9.74 -1.24
N LYS A 127 -28.47 -8.43 -1.40
CA LYS A 127 -29.26 -7.88 -2.50
C LYS A 127 -28.48 -7.85 -3.82
N ALA A 128 -29.21 -8.01 -4.92
CA ALA A 128 -28.63 -7.76 -6.24
C ALA A 128 -28.16 -6.32 -6.37
N VAL A 129 -27.03 -6.13 -7.05
CA VAL A 129 -26.52 -4.77 -7.35
C VAL A 129 -27.54 -4.05 -8.24
N PRO A 130 -27.95 -2.82 -7.92
CA PRO A 130 -28.87 -2.08 -8.78
C PRO A 130 -28.28 -1.83 -10.17
N LYS A 131 -29.16 -1.78 -11.17
CA LYS A 131 -28.76 -1.50 -12.56
C LYS A 131 -27.97 -0.20 -12.66
N GLY A 132 -26.81 -0.27 -13.35
CA GLY A 132 -25.90 0.87 -13.52
C GLY A 132 -24.98 1.15 -12.31
N TRP A 133 -25.04 0.30 -11.30
CA TRP A 133 -24.16 0.39 -10.14
C TRP A 133 -23.10 -0.71 -10.15
N VAL A 134 -22.03 -0.46 -9.38
CA VAL A 134 -20.93 -1.38 -9.18
C VAL A 134 -20.70 -1.58 -7.68
N ARG A 135 -20.75 -2.82 -7.23
CA ARG A 135 -20.35 -3.20 -5.88
C ARG A 135 -18.87 -3.50 -5.87
N LYS A 136 -18.14 -2.92 -4.92
CA LYS A 136 -16.70 -3.13 -4.75
C LYS A 136 -16.40 -3.43 -3.28
N PRO A 137 -15.57 -4.42 -2.97
CA PRO A 137 -15.08 -4.61 -1.60
C PRO A 137 -14.22 -3.42 -1.18
N PHE A 138 -14.06 -3.18 0.11
CA PHE A 138 -13.22 -2.11 0.64
C PHE A 138 -11.78 -2.20 0.13
N PHE A 139 -11.23 -3.39 0.14
CA PHE A 139 -9.91 -3.68 -0.38
C PHE A 139 -10.04 -4.64 -1.57
N SER A 140 -9.63 -4.21 -2.73
CA SER A 140 -9.51 -5.04 -3.92
C SER A 140 -8.60 -4.37 -4.93
N ARG A 141 -7.89 -5.19 -5.71
CA ARG A 141 -7.00 -4.77 -6.78
C ARG A 141 -7.37 -5.51 -8.05
N GLU A 142 -7.04 -4.94 -9.20
CA GLU A 142 -7.20 -5.58 -10.51
C GLU A 142 -8.60 -6.14 -10.79
N GLY A 143 -9.61 -5.47 -10.25
CA GLY A 143 -11.00 -5.91 -10.45
C GLY A 143 -11.45 -7.09 -9.59
N ALA A 144 -10.64 -7.58 -8.66
CA ALA A 144 -11.00 -8.71 -7.81
C ALA A 144 -12.28 -8.44 -7.00
N ASN A 145 -13.21 -9.41 -7.05
CA ASN A 145 -14.48 -9.40 -6.32
C ASN A 145 -15.35 -8.16 -6.58
N ILE A 146 -15.31 -7.62 -7.80
CA ILE A 146 -16.20 -6.56 -8.25
C ILE A 146 -17.45 -7.18 -8.85
N GLU A 147 -18.61 -6.73 -8.40
CA GLU A 147 -19.91 -7.11 -8.99
C GLU A 147 -20.44 -5.93 -9.80
N LEU A 148 -20.76 -6.20 -11.06
CA LEU A 148 -21.30 -5.23 -12.01
C LEU A 148 -22.62 -5.76 -12.56
N GLN A 149 -23.66 -4.94 -12.49
CA GLN A 149 -24.88 -5.19 -13.26
C GLN A 149 -24.92 -4.23 -14.44
N THR A 150 -24.74 -4.76 -15.64
CA THR A 150 -24.81 -3.99 -16.88
C THR A 150 -26.25 -3.59 -17.22
N ALA A 151 -26.38 -2.61 -18.12
CA ALA A 151 -27.69 -2.16 -18.57
C ALA A 151 -28.48 -3.23 -19.35
N ASP A 152 -27.77 -4.22 -19.87
CA ASP A 152 -28.34 -5.24 -20.78
C ASP A 152 -28.59 -6.62 -20.09
N GLY A 153 -28.41 -6.73 -18.78
CA GLY A 153 -28.68 -7.95 -17.98
C GLY A 153 -27.45 -8.69 -17.56
#